data_17602667e6a16ad12e039f41aebfe68a
#
_entry.id   17602667e6a16ad12e039f41aebfe68a
#
_cell.length_a   1.000
_cell.length_b   1.000
_cell.length_c   1.000
_cell.angle_alpha   90.00
_cell.angle_beta   90.00
_cell.angle_gamma   90.00
#
_symmetry.space_group_name_H-M   'P 1'
#
loop_
_entity.id
_entity.type
_entity.pdbx_description
1 polymer ?
#
loop_
_entity_poly.entity_id
_entity_poly.type
_entity_poly.pdbx_seq_one_letter_code
_entity_poly.pdbx_strand_id
1 'polypeptide(L)'
;MELIDCGFEQTGKLIATSDIKEGVKDADWVLLVGSIPRGIVIDGKKIEERSDLLKINGGIFTDQGAAIGELAKSDAKVLVVGNPANTNALIGMNKANHSSQQWFAMTALDANSAKAQLAEKA
;
A
#
# COMPACT_ATOMS: atom_id res chain seq x y z
N MET A 1 3.02 16.90 -9.72
CA MET A 1 3.86 18.11 -9.81
C MET A 1 5.17 17.92 -9.06
N GLU A 2 5.20 17.55 -7.79
CA GLU A 2 6.43 17.38 -7.00
C GLU A 2 7.49 16.48 -7.63
N LEU A 3 7.10 15.34 -8.22
CA LEU A 3 8.05 14.45 -8.88
C LEU A 3 8.71 15.07 -10.14
N ILE A 4 8.02 15.97 -10.82
CA ILE A 4 8.57 16.72 -11.96
C ILE A 4 9.56 17.76 -11.44
N ASP A 5 9.21 18.41 -10.33
CA ASP A 5 10.02 19.46 -9.72
C ASP A 5 11.32 18.91 -9.11
N CYS A 6 11.35 17.62 -8.75
CA CYS A 6 12.56 16.95 -8.27
C CYS A 6 13.66 16.82 -9.32
N GLY A 7 13.33 16.90 -10.62
CA GLY A 7 14.31 16.90 -11.71
C GLY A 7 15.20 15.65 -11.81
N PHE A 8 14.67 14.48 -11.43
CA PHE A 8 15.44 13.24 -11.52
C PHE A 8 15.76 12.92 -12.99
N GLU A 9 17.04 12.74 -13.31
CA GLU A 9 17.51 12.45 -14.67
C GLU A 9 16.91 11.17 -15.28
N GLN A 10 16.61 10.19 -14.43
CA GLN A 10 16.01 8.90 -14.82
C GLN A 10 14.47 8.96 -14.94
N THR A 11 13.85 10.12 -14.67
CA THR A 11 12.40 10.22 -14.76
C THR A 11 11.94 10.14 -16.22
N GLY A 12 11.26 9.06 -16.54
CA GLY A 12 10.60 8.87 -17.82
C GLY A 12 9.23 9.56 -17.86
N LYS A 13 8.26 8.90 -18.47
CA LYS A 13 6.89 9.40 -18.55
C LYS A 13 6.20 9.28 -17.19
N LEU A 14 5.63 10.38 -16.70
CA LEU A 14 4.76 10.41 -15.53
C LEU A 14 3.31 10.40 -15.98
N ILE A 15 2.53 9.46 -15.46
CA ILE A 15 1.09 9.34 -15.73
C ILE A 15 0.37 9.44 -14.39
N ALA A 16 -0.55 10.40 -14.27
CA ALA A 16 -1.48 10.49 -13.15
C ALA A 16 -2.83 9.95 -13.60
N THR A 17 -3.30 8.89 -12.95
CA THR A 17 -4.58 8.25 -13.27
C THR A 17 -5.32 7.86 -12.00
N SER A 18 -6.65 7.86 -12.06
CA SER A 18 -7.53 7.27 -11.04
C SER A 18 -7.94 5.83 -11.38
N ASP A 19 -7.60 5.35 -12.59
CA ASP A 19 -7.87 3.98 -12.99
C ASP A 19 -6.73 3.07 -12.51
N ILE A 20 -7.05 2.21 -11.56
CA ILE A 20 -6.09 1.27 -11.01
C ILE A 20 -5.52 0.32 -12.07
N LYS A 21 -6.32 -0.05 -13.06
CA LYS A 21 -5.89 -0.97 -14.11
C LYS A 21 -4.83 -0.33 -15.01
N GLU A 22 -5.01 0.95 -15.32
CA GLU A 22 -3.98 1.71 -16.04
C GLU A 22 -2.72 1.89 -15.19
N GLY A 23 -2.89 2.16 -13.89
CA GLY A 23 -1.79 2.44 -12.97
C GLY A 23 -0.87 1.24 -12.71
N VAL A 24 -1.39 0.01 -12.73
CA VAL A 24 -0.61 -1.20 -12.41
C VAL A 24 -0.19 -2.01 -13.62
N LYS A 25 -0.69 -1.66 -14.81
CA LYS A 25 -0.41 -2.40 -16.04
C LYS A 25 1.09 -2.46 -16.33
N ASP A 26 1.59 -3.67 -16.53
CA ASP A 26 3.00 -3.96 -16.83
C ASP A 26 4.02 -3.40 -15.82
N ALA A 27 3.57 -3.11 -14.59
CA ALA A 27 4.42 -2.58 -13.54
C ALA A 27 5.47 -3.60 -13.07
N ASP A 28 6.72 -3.14 -12.87
CA ASP A 28 7.79 -3.90 -12.22
C ASP A 28 7.76 -3.74 -10.69
N TRP A 29 7.34 -2.55 -10.23
CA TRP A 29 7.19 -2.21 -8.83
C TRP A 29 5.84 -1.55 -8.57
N VAL A 30 5.18 -1.95 -7.50
CA VAL A 30 3.93 -1.34 -7.03
C VAL A 30 4.11 -0.92 -5.58
N LEU A 31 3.90 0.37 -5.30
CA LEU A 31 3.97 0.93 -3.95
C LEU A 31 2.56 1.28 -3.48
N LEU A 32 2.02 0.51 -2.54
CA LEU A 32 0.68 0.70 -1.96
C LEU A 32 0.79 1.53 -0.69
N VAL A 33 0.81 2.85 -0.84
CA VAL A 33 1.03 3.81 0.26
C VAL A 33 -0.26 4.27 0.90
N GLY A 34 -1.33 4.44 0.10
CA GLY A 34 -2.60 4.98 0.54
C GLY A 34 -3.37 4.02 1.45
N SER A 35 -3.94 4.58 2.52
CA SER A 35 -4.92 3.91 3.37
C SER A 35 -5.85 4.95 4.00
N ILE A 36 -7.06 4.52 4.35
CA ILE A 36 -8.01 5.38 5.06
C ILE A 36 -7.53 5.54 6.51
N PRO A 37 -7.25 6.78 6.99
CA PRO A 37 -6.84 7.02 8.37
C PRO A 37 -8.02 6.97 9.35
N ARG A 38 -7.72 6.88 10.65
CA ARG A 38 -8.72 6.99 11.70
C ARG A 38 -9.29 8.40 11.80
N GLY A 39 -10.53 8.51 12.31
CA GLY A 39 -11.15 9.78 12.65
C GLY A 39 -11.82 10.50 11.49
N ILE A 40 -11.78 9.96 10.28
CA ILE A 40 -12.52 10.51 9.16
C ILE A 40 -14.00 10.12 9.23
N VAL A 41 -14.84 10.91 8.58
CA VAL A 41 -16.28 10.64 8.46
C VAL A 41 -16.55 10.11 7.05
N ILE A 42 -17.11 8.91 6.96
CA ILE A 42 -17.56 8.29 5.71
C ILE A 42 -19.05 8.02 5.85
N ASP A 43 -19.85 8.50 4.90
CA ASP A 43 -21.32 8.35 4.90
C ASP A 43 -21.99 8.74 6.24
N GLY A 44 -21.49 9.82 6.85
CA GLY A 44 -22.01 10.34 8.13
C GLY A 44 -21.56 9.57 9.38
N LYS A 45 -20.80 8.47 9.23
CA LYS A 45 -20.24 7.68 10.34
C LYS A 45 -18.76 8.01 10.53
N LYS A 46 -18.40 8.39 11.76
CA LYS A 46 -17.00 8.58 12.15
C LYS A 46 -16.32 7.21 12.30
N ILE A 47 -15.22 7.04 11.60
CA ILE A 47 -14.44 5.80 11.59
C ILE A 47 -13.41 5.86 12.71
N GLU A 48 -13.72 5.28 13.84
CA GLU A 48 -12.84 5.26 15.01
C GLU A 48 -12.40 3.85 15.39
N GLU A 49 -13.26 2.86 15.17
CA GLU A 49 -12.97 1.49 15.54
C GLU A 49 -11.99 0.82 14.56
N ARG A 50 -11.10 0.01 15.13
CA ARG A 50 -10.12 -0.75 14.34
C ARG A 50 -10.80 -1.72 13.37
N SER A 51 -11.94 -2.26 13.75
CA SER A 51 -12.74 -3.18 12.91
C SER A 51 -13.30 -2.50 11.66
N ASP A 52 -13.78 -1.26 11.78
CA ASP A 52 -14.29 -0.50 10.65
C ASP A 52 -13.18 -0.14 9.66
N LEU A 53 -12.03 0.31 10.18
CA LEU A 53 -10.84 0.58 9.37
C LEU A 53 -10.36 -0.66 8.62
N LEU A 54 -10.36 -1.81 9.29
CA LEU A 54 -9.92 -3.07 8.70
C LEU A 54 -10.83 -3.47 7.53
N LYS A 55 -12.15 -3.29 7.67
CA LYS A 55 -13.13 -3.59 6.62
C LYS A 55 -12.94 -2.69 5.40
N ILE A 56 -12.82 -1.37 5.63
CA ILE A 56 -12.71 -0.38 4.55
C ILE A 56 -11.37 -0.56 3.82
N ASN A 57 -10.27 -0.58 4.55
CA ASN A 57 -8.96 -0.78 3.94
C ASN A 57 -8.85 -2.17 3.29
N GLY A 58 -9.41 -3.22 3.92
CA GLY A 58 -9.45 -4.55 3.33
C GLY A 58 -10.15 -4.60 1.97
N GLY A 59 -11.22 -3.82 1.77
CA GLY A 59 -11.86 -3.64 0.47
C GLY A 59 -10.92 -3.04 -0.56
N ILE A 60 -10.26 -1.92 -0.21
CA ILE A 60 -9.30 -1.24 -1.09
C ILE A 60 -8.17 -2.20 -1.52
N PHE A 61 -7.55 -2.90 -0.58
CA PHE A 61 -6.46 -3.82 -0.89
C PHE A 61 -6.92 -5.11 -1.59
N THR A 62 -8.20 -5.48 -1.48
CA THR A 62 -8.81 -6.54 -2.28
C THR A 62 -8.84 -6.17 -3.76
N ASP A 63 -9.33 -4.99 -4.07
CA ASP A 63 -9.45 -4.51 -5.45
C ASP A 63 -8.06 -4.26 -6.07
N GLN A 64 -7.17 -3.64 -5.30
CA GLN A 64 -5.78 -3.43 -5.72
C GLN A 64 -5.04 -4.76 -5.95
N GLY A 65 -5.18 -5.72 -5.05
CA GLY A 65 -4.58 -7.04 -5.19
C GLY A 65 -5.05 -7.77 -6.44
N ALA A 66 -6.36 -7.75 -6.71
CA ALA A 66 -6.92 -8.37 -7.92
C ALA A 66 -6.36 -7.73 -9.20
N ALA A 67 -6.32 -6.39 -9.27
CA ALA A 67 -5.79 -5.68 -10.43
C ALA A 67 -4.29 -5.94 -10.64
N ILE A 68 -3.50 -5.99 -9.56
CA ILE A 68 -2.07 -6.32 -9.62
C ILE A 68 -1.87 -7.74 -10.14
N GLY A 69 -2.63 -8.70 -9.61
CA GLY A 69 -2.56 -10.09 -10.05
C GLY A 69 -2.90 -10.31 -11.51
N GLU A 70 -3.79 -9.50 -12.06
CA GLU A 70 -4.22 -9.59 -13.46
C GLU A 70 -3.26 -8.87 -14.42
N LEU A 71 -2.72 -7.71 -14.03
CA LEU A 71 -2.15 -6.74 -14.98
C LEU A 71 -0.68 -6.37 -14.75
N ALA A 72 -0.16 -6.54 -13.54
CA ALA A 72 1.26 -6.32 -13.27
C ALA A 72 2.10 -7.49 -13.82
N LYS A 73 3.40 -7.27 -14.00
CA LYS A 73 4.30 -8.36 -14.40
C LYS A 73 4.32 -9.49 -13.36
N SER A 74 4.51 -10.72 -13.81
CA SER A 74 4.50 -11.90 -12.94
C SER A 74 5.61 -11.90 -11.89
N ASP A 75 6.68 -11.15 -12.10
CA ASP A 75 7.81 -10.93 -11.19
C ASP A 75 7.78 -9.56 -10.51
N ALA A 76 6.68 -8.82 -10.63
CA ALA A 76 6.49 -7.53 -9.99
C ALA A 76 6.68 -7.62 -8.47
N LYS A 77 7.29 -6.59 -7.89
CA LYS A 77 7.47 -6.46 -6.45
C LYS A 77 6.47 -5.46 -5.89
N VAL A 78 5.72 -5.89 -4.89
CA VAL A 78 4.67 -5.09 -4.26
C VAL A 78 5.07 -4.73 -2.85
N LEU A 79 5.23 -3.45 -2.55
CA LEU A 79 5.52 -2.94 -1.22
C LEU A 79 4.29 -2.24 -0.64
N VAL A 80 3.77 -2.79 0.45
CA VAL A 80 2.64 -2.22 1.18
C VAL A 80 3.14 -1.37 2.33
N VAL A 81 2.80 -0.10 2.29
CA VAL A 81 3.14 0.92 3.30
C VAL A 81 1.90 1.32 4.12
N GLY A 82 0.74 1.34 3.48
CA GLY A 82 -0.54 1.71 4.11
C GLY A 82 -0.90 0.79 5.27
N ASN A 83 -1.16 1.39 6.45
CA ASN A 83 -1.45 0.63 7.68
C ASN A 83 -2.90 0.11 7.75
N PRO A 84 -3.10 -1.09 8.34
CA PRO A 84 -2.11 -2.02 8.90
C PRO A 84 -1.36 -2.81 7.80
N ALA A 85 -0.09 -2.47 7.58
CA ALA A 85 0.68 -2.92 6.42
C ALA A 85 0.74 -4.45 6.25
N ASN A 86 0.98 -5.20 7.33
CA ASN A 86 1.04 -6.67 7.28
C ASN A 86 -0.30 -7.30 6.87
N THR A 87 -1.40 -6.81 7.44
CA THR A 87 -2.74 -7.32 7.12
C THR A 87 -3.15 -6.97 5.69
N ASN A 88 -2.88 -5.73 5.28
CA ASN A 88 -3.19 -5.25 3.95
C ASN A 88 -2.36 -6.00 2.89
N ALA A 89 -1.08 -6.26 3.16
CA ALA A 89 -0.23 -7.07 2.29
C ALA A 89 -0.77 -8.50 2.14
N LEU A 90 -1.20 -9.13 3.24
CA LEU A 90 -1.78 -10.47 3.22
C LEU A 90 -3.07 -10.52 2.39
N ILE A 91 -3.96 -9.52 2.54
CA ILE A 91 -5.20 -9.42 1.78
C ILE A 91 -4.89 -9.28 0.29
N GLY A 92 -4.05 -8.32 -0.08
CA GLY A 92 -3.68 -8.06 -1.47
C GLY A 92 -3.02 -9.27 -2.12
N MET A 93 -2.06 -9.90 -1.45
CA MET A 93 -1.36 -11.10 -1.91
C MET A 93 -2.32 -12.26 -2.21
N ASN A 94 -3.27 -12.54 -1.30
CA ASN A 94 -4.26 -13.61 -1.50
C ASN A 94 -5.20 -13.34 -2.68
N LYS A 95 -5.43 -12.07 -3.02
CA LYS A 95 -6.27 -11.69 -4.16
C LYS A 95 -5.51 -11.66 -5.49
N ALA A 96 -4.21 -11.40 -5.43
CA ALA A 96 -3.36 -11.33 -6.61
C ALA A 96 -3.03 -12.69 -7.24
N ASN A 97 -3.23 -13.80 -6.53
CA ASN A 97 -2.81 -15.14 -6.98
C ASN A 97 -1.32 -15.26 -7.35
N HIS A 98 -0.48 -14.37 -6.81
CA HIS A 98 0.97 -14.37 -7.03
C HIS A 98 1.72 -15.09 -5.91
N SER A 99 2.99 -15.42 -6.18
CA SER A 99 3.89 -15.94 -5.16
C SER A 99 4.01 -14.94 -4.01
N SER A 100 3.90 -15.45 -2.76
CA SER A 100 4.06 -14.66 -1.54
C SER A 100 5.41 -13.94 -1.45
N GLN A 101 6.42 -14.43 -2.16
CA GLN A 101 7.77 -13.86 -2.18
C GLN A 101 7.85 -12.49 -2.85
N GLN A 102 6.85 -12.09 -3.61
CA GLN A 102 6.79 -10.79 -4.31
C GLN A 102 6.09 -9.70 -3.48
N TRP A 103 5.50 -10.03 -2.34
CA TRP A 103 4.78 -9.09 -1.49
C TRP A 103 5.55 -8.79 -0.21
N PHE A 104 5.70 -7.51 0.08
CA PHE A 104 6.42 -7.00 1.24
C PHE A 104 5.55 -6.01 2.01
N ALA A 105 5.63 -6.03 3.34
CA ALA A 105 5.03 -5.02 4.21
C ALA A 105 6.12 -4.16 4.84
N MET A 106 5.99 -2.84 4.78
CA MET A 106 6.95 -1.93 5.38
C MET A 106 6.67 -1.76 6.86
N THR A 107 7.55 -2.33 7.71
CA THR A 107 7.45 -2.27 9.18
C THR A 107 8.66 -1.58 9.82
N ALA A 108 9.54 -0.99 9.03
CA ALA A 108 10.78 -0.38 9.51
C ALA A 108 10.53 0.77 10.50
N LEU A 109 9.47 1.58 10.28
CA LEU A 109 9.11 2.66 11.17
C LEU A 109 8.71 2.14 12.57
N ASP A 110 7.87 1.11 12.61
CA ASP A 110 7.43 0.50 13.87
C ASP A 110 8.61 -0.10 14.64
N ALA A 111 9.50 -0.79 13.93
CA ALA A 111 10.71 -1.36 14.53
C ALA A 111 11.64 -0.28 15.10
N ASN A 112 11.83 0.82 14.37
CA ASN A 112 12.66 1.94 14.84
C ASN A 112 12.04 2.65 16.04
N SER A 113 10.72 2.86 16.03
CA SER A 113 9.98 3.45 17.15
C SER A 113 10.09 2.58 18.41
N ALA A 114 9.95 1.27 18.28
CA ALA A 114 10.11 0.33 19.37
C ALA A 114 11.54 0.35 19.94
N LYS A 115 12.57 0.37 19.08
CA LYS A 115 13.97 0.49 19.49
C LYS A 115 14.24 1.78 20.26
N ALA A 116 13.72 2.91 19.78
CA ALA A 116 13.90 4.21 20.44
C ALA A 116 13.27 4.20 21.84
N GLN A 117 12.02 3.72 21.97
CA GLN A 117 11.34 3.63 23.26
C GLN A 117 12.04 2.68 24.26
N LEU A 118 12.64 1.59 23.78
CA LEU A 118 13.41 0.69 24.63
C LEU A 118 14.71 1.35 25.09
N ALA A 119 15.39 2.07 24.20
CA ALA A 119 16.64 2.77 24.54
C ALA A 119 16.44 3.89 25.57
N GLU A 120 15.27 4.56 25.59
CA GLU A 120 14.93 5.57 26.60
C GLU A 120 14.72 4.97 28.01
N LYS A 121 14.41 3.66 28.09
CA LYS A 121 14.13 2.97 29.36
C LYS A 121 15.30 2.13 29.89
N ALA A 122 16.32 1.96 29.10
CA ALA A 122 17.52 1.20 29.45
C ALA A 122 18.60 2.12 30.07
#